data_9118f6e66f8283c8ff3685bb5211ffc0
#
_entry.id   9118f6e66f8283c8ff3685bb5211ffc0
#
_cell.length_a   1.000
_cell.length_b   1.000
_cell.length_c   1.000
_cell.angle_alpha   90.00
_cell.angle_beta   90.00
_cell.angle_gamma   90.00
#
_symmetry.space_group_name_H-M   'P 1'
#
loop_
_entity.id
_entity.type
_entity.pdbx_description
1 polymer ?
#
loop_
_entity_poly.entity_id
_entity_poly.type
_entity_poly.pdbx_seq_one_letter_code
_entity_poly.pdbx_strand_id
1 'polypeptide(L)'
;VNPKQIDQLIKFNLKNLTSDIVVPSLKIPLSEDENIVKIVKDINSNVLYFSRLKVPYGFRSKNKYLNKHLSIISFTPKALFKFANSKQTFLEKIEGVELLRALEIGLKIKSPNLLGDSFAVEVKRDYIKAKNYIKTDKFYKFYKQ
;
A
#
# COMPACT_ATOMS: atom_id res chain seq x y z
N VAL A 1 -3.46 -5.12 10.66
CA VAL A 1 -3.43 -3.65 10.53
C VAL A 1 -3.73 -3.02 11.88
N ASN A 2 -2.96 -2.03 12.30
CA ASN A 2 -3.21 -1.31 13.55
C ASN A 2 -4.38 -0.32 13.36
N PRO A 3 -5.42 -0.32 14.23
CA PRO A 3 -6.55 0.62 14.12
C PRO A 3 -6.13 2.10 14.01
N LYS A 4 -5.04 2.50 14.68
CA LYS A 4 -4.50 3.86 14.56
C LYS A 4 -4.08 4.23 13.14
N GLN A 5 -3.68 3.25 12.31
CA GLN A 5 -3.35 3.49 10.90
C GLN A 5 -4.60 3.80 10.09
N ILE A 6 -5.73 3.20 10.43
CA ILE A 6 -7.03 3.51 9.81
C ILE A 6 -7.43 4.94 10.15
N ASP A 7 -7.32 5.35 11.43
CA ASP A 7 -7.62 6.73 11.85
C ASP A 7 -6.73 7.76 11.15
N GLN A 8 -5.43 7.45 11.00
CA GLN A 8 -4.48 8.31 10.28
C GLN A 8 -4.87 8.45 8.80
N LEU A 9 -5.29 7.34 8.17
CA LEU A 9 -5.75 7.34 6.78
C LEU A 9 -7.02 8.19 6.61
N ILE A 10 -8.00 8.03 7.49
CA ILE A 10 -9.24 8.82 7.47
C ILE A 10 -8.92 10.31 7.62
N LYS A 11 -8.09 10.68 8.61
CA LYS A 11 -7.67 12.08 8.82
C LYS A 11 -6.93 12.65 7.60
N PHE A 12 -6.11 11.85 6.94
CA PHE A 12 -5.42 12.26 5.71
C PHE A 12 -6.42 12.48 4.57
N ASN A 13 -7.38 11.58 4.39
CA ASN A 13 -8.43 11.70 3.38
C ASN A 13 -9.24 12.98 3.52
N LEU A 14 -9.69 13.27 4.75
CA LEU A 14 -10.48 14.48 5.04
C LEU A 14 -9.72 15.78 4.72
N LYS A 15 -8.39 15.77 4.75
CA LYS A 15 -7.53 16.91 4.39
C LYS A 15 -7.17 16.97 2.89
N ASN A 16 -7.39 15.90 2.13
CA ASN A 16 -6.95 15.75 0.75
C ASN A 16 -8.10 15.35 -0.18
N LEU A 17 -9.17 16.13 -0.17
CA LEU A 17 -10.41 15.85 -0.92
C LEU A 17 -10.24 15.82 -2.45
N THR A 18 -9.08 16.21 -2.97
CA THR A 18 -8.77 16.20 -4.42
C THR A 18 -8.22 14.86 -4.92
N SER A 19 -7.98 13.89 -4.04
CA SER A 19 -7.55 12.54 -4.42
C SER A 19 -8.76 11.62 -4.59
N ASP A 20 -8.72 10.77 -5.61
CA ASP A 20 -9.72 9.74 -5.87
C ASP A 20 -9.53 8.52 -4.96
N ILE A 21 -8.25 8.20 -4.69
CA ILE A 21 -7.82 7.05 -3.92
C ILE A 21 -6.71 7.47 -2.96
N VAL A 22 -6.71 6.92 -1.76
CA VAL A 22 -5.56 7.02 -0.84
C VAL A 22 -5.08 5.62 -0.46
N VAL A 23 -3.79 5.39 -0.69
CA VAL A 23 -3.09 4.12 -0.44
C VAL A 23 -1.87 4.43 0.41
N PRO A 24 -1.91 4.20 1.72
CA PRO A 24 -0.77 4.53 2.57
C PRO A 24 0.43 3.64 2.30
N SER A 25 1.61 4.15 2.65
CA SER A 25 2.87 3.42 2.57
C SER A 25 3.61 3.39 3.90
N LEU A 26 4.44 2.35 4.05
CA LEU A 26 5.40 2.24 5.14
C LEU A 26 6.82 2.33 4.56
N LYS A 27 7.71 3.05 5.23
CA LYS A 27 9.14 3.00 4.91
C LYS A 27 9.72 1.68 5.42
N ILE A 28 10.34 0.93 4.53
CA ILE A 28 11.03 -0.32 4.85
C ILE A 28 12.49 -0.25 4.38
N PRO A 29 13.42 -1.03 4.96
CA PRO A 29 14.74 -1.25 4.38
C PRO A 29 14.65 -1.75 2.93
N LEU A 30 15.76 -1.67 2.20
CA LEU A 30 15.82 -2.22 0.84
C LEU A 30 15.42 -3.71 0.85
N SER A 31 14.59 -4.10 -0.09
CA SER A 31 14.09 -5.47 -0.23
C SER A 31 13.96 -5.85 -1.71
N GLU A 32 14.44 -7.04 -2.02
CA GLU A 32 14.24 -7.71 -3.32
C GLU A 32 13.00 -8.61 -3.33
N ASP A 33 12.25 -8.68 -2.22
CA ASP A 33 11.05 -9.52 -2.11
C ASP A 33 9.95 -9.00 -3.05
N GLU A 34 9.63 -9.76 -4.08
CA GLU A 34 8.60 -9.44 -5.08
C GLU A 34 7.17 -9.52 -4.53
N ASN A 35 6.97 -10.20 -3.39
CA ASN A 35 5.66 -10.18 -2.71
C ASN A 35 5.37 -8.82 -2.06
N ILE A 36 6.38 -7.99 -1.88
CA ILE A 36 6.23 -6.64 -1.38
C ILE A 36 6.05 -5.69 -2.56
N VAL A 37 4.86 -5.15 -2.72
CA VAL A 37 4.61 -4.08 -3.69
C VAL A 37 5.23 -2.77 -3.19
N LYS A 38 6.06 -2.13 -4.01
CA LYS A 38 6.70 -0.85 -3.75
C LYS A 38 5.93 0.27 -4.44
N ILE A 39 5.90 1.44 -3.82
CA ILE A 39 5.25 2.64 -4.32
C ILE A 39 6.31 3.66 -4.69
N VAL A 40 6.30 4.12 -5.93
CA VAL A 40 7.01 5.32 -6.37
C VAL A 40 6.05 6.49 -6.32
N LYS A 41 6.44 7.58 -5.68
CA LYS A 41 5.62 8.79 -5.52
C LYS A 41 6.44 10.06 -5.59
N ASP A 42 5.78 11.15 -5.95
CA ASP A 42 6.37 12.48 -5.99
C ASP A 42 6.51 13.11 -4.57
N ILE A 43 7.06 14.32 -4.54
CA ILE A 43 7.25 15.10 -3.31
C ILE A 43 5.91 15.50 -2.63
N ASN A 44 4.81 15.52 -3.39
CA ASN A 44 3.46 15.82 -2.91
C ASN A 44 2.68 14.56 -2.54
N SER A 45 3.36 13.41 -2.47
CA SER A 45 2.78 12.09 -2.19
C SER A 45 1.81 11.59 -3.27
N ASN A 46 1.81 12.14 -4.49
CA ASN A 46 1.07 11.55 -5.59
C ASN A 46 1.79 10.29 -6.06
N VAL A 47 1.04 9.21 -6.23
CA VAL A 47 1.60 7.95 -6.71
C VAL A 47 1.90 8.07 -8.20
N LEU A 48 3.13 7.72 -8.57
CA LEU A 48 3.63 7.68 -9.94
C LEU A 48 3.59 6.26 -10.50
N TYR A 49 3.88 5.26 -9.67
CA TYR A 49 3.91 3.86 -10.08
C TYR A 49 3.89 2.90 -8.89
N PHE A 50 3.41 1.67 -9.13
CA PHE A 50 3.54 0.52 -8.24
C PHE A 50 4.39 -0.54 -8.93
N SER A 51 5.33 -1.17 -8.22
CA SER A 51 6.16 -2.24 -8.76
C SER A 51 6.49 -3.30 -7.72
N ARG A 52 6.69 -4.52 -8.21
CA ARG A 52 7.26 -5.63 -7.43
C ARG A 52 8.78 -5.59 -7.39
N LEU A 53 9.42 -4.88 -8.31
CA LEU A 53 10.86 -4.68 -8.31
C LEU A 53 11.31 -3.70 -7.22
N LYS A 54 12.62 -3.67 -6.95
CA LYS A 54 13.25 -2.69 -6.06
C LYS A 54 13.36 -1.33 -6.74
N VAL A 55 12.34 -0.52 -6.60
CA VAL A 55 12.25 0.83 -7.17
C VAL A 55 12.11 1.90 -6.09
N PRO A 56 12.70 3.10 -6.31
CA PRO A 56 13.52 3.50 -7.45
C PRO A 56 14.91 2.85 -7.45
N TYR A 57 15.47 2.65 -8.65
CA TYR A 57 16.83 2.16 -8.80
C TYR A 57 17.85 3.26 -8.46
N GLY A 58 18.70 3.01 -7.49
CA GLY A 58 19.66 3.99 -6.98
C GLY A 58 20.94 4.07 -7.83
N PHE A 59 20.84 4.47 -9.08
CA PHE A 59 22.00 4.56 -9.99
C PHE A 59 23.04 5.59 -9.56
N ARG A 60 22.61 6.82 -9.24
CA ARG A 60 23.51 7.91 -8.84
C ARG A 60 23.66 8.09 -7.33
N SER A 61 22.66 7.72 -6.57
CA SER A 61 22.68 7.82 -5.12
C SER A 61 22.10 6.55 -4.49
N LYS A 62 22.74 6.06 -3.43
CA LYS A 62 22.23 4.89 -2.70
C LYS A 62 20.93 5.24 -2.00
N ASN A 63 19.85 4.59 -2.39
CA ASN A 63 18.60 4.62 -1.63
C ASN A 63 18.77 3.76 -0.37
N LYS A 64 18.24 4.23 0.77
CA LYS A 64 18.28 3.49 2.04
C LYS A 64 16.95 2.80 2.36
N TYR A 65 15.85 3.28 1.78
CA TYR A 65 14.51 2.87 2.10
C TYR A 65 13.64 2.77 0.85
N LEU A 66 12.63 1.90 0.91
CA LEU A 66 11.56 1.80 -0.08
C LEU A 66 10.23 2.16 0.59
N ASN A 67 9.25 2.59 -0.19
CA ASN A 67 7.88 2.76 0.28
C ASN A 67 7.10 1.48 -0.04
N LYS A 68 6.81 0.68 0.98
CA LYS A 68 5.98 -0.52 0.87
C LYS A 68 4.51 -0.12 0.85
N HIS A 69 3.73 -0.70 -0.05
CA HIS A 69 2.28 -0.63 -0.04
C HIS A 69 1.72 -1.22 1.27
N LEU A 70 0.84 -0.47 1.94
CA LEU A 70 0.07 -0.98 3.06
C LEU A 70 -1.33 -1.32 2.55
N SER A 71 -1.75 -2.57 2.74
CA SER A 71 -3.01 -3.13 2.20
C SER A 71 -4.28 -2.57 2.86
N ILE A 72 -4.33 -1.23 2.96
CA ILE A 72 -5.53 -0.46 3.30
C ILE A 72 -5.73 0.53 2.17
N ILE A 73 -6.89 0.52 1.55
CA ILE A 73 -7.18 1.39 0.41
C ILE A 73 -8.47 2.14 0.71
N SER A 74 -8.44 3.45 0.54
CA SER A 74 -9.61 4.31 0.62
C SER A 74 -9.95 4.84 -0.75
N PHE A 75 -11.19 4.69 -1.17
CA PHE A 75 -11.74 5.22 -2.41
C PHE A 75 -12.80 6.28 -2.13
N THR A 76 -12.89 7.29 -2.99
CA THR A 76 -14.14 8.04 -3.10
C THR A 76 -15.21 7.15 -3.77
N PRO A 77 -16.51 7.31 -3.49
CA PRO A 77 -17.56 6.49 -4.11
C PRO A 77 -17.52 6.53 -5.65
N LYS A 78 -17.29 7.71 -6.23
CA LYS A 78 -17.16 7.91 -7.67
C LYS A 78 -15.96 7.13 -8.24
N ALA A 79 -14.81 7.19 -7.58
CA ALA A 79 -13.61 6.50 -8.01
C ALA A 79 -13.78 4.98 -7.91
N LEU A 80 -14.40 4.48 -6.82
CA LEU A 80 -14.67 3.07 -6.64
C LEU A 80 -15.58 2.54 -7.76
N PHE A 81 -16.65 3.26 -8.08
CA PHE A 81 -17.55 2.89 -9.18
C PHE A 81 -16.82 2.85 -10.53
N LYS A 82 -16.02 3.88 -10.85
CA LYS A 82 -15.22 3.94 -12.09
C LYS A 82 -14.22 2.78 -12.14
N PHE A 83 -13.53 2.51 -11.05
CA PHE A 83 -12.55 1.43 -10.95
C PHE A 83 -13.20 0.05 -11.12
N ALA A 84 -14.31 -0.22 -10.42
CA ALA A 84 -15.01 -1.50 -10.46
C ALA A 84 -15.58 -1.84 -11.85
N ASN A 85 -16.03 -0.81 -12.60
CA ASN A 85 -16.56 -0.99 -13.95
C ASN A 85 -15.49 -0.94 -15.06
N SER A 86 -14.22 -0.76 -14.72
CA SER A 86 -13.12 -0.76 -15.70
C SER A 86 -12.58 -2.17 -15.94
N LYS A 87 -12.19 -2.45 -17.17
CA LYS A 87 -11.51 -3.71 -17.52
C LYS A 87 -10.06 -3.68 -17.06
N GLN A 88 -9.49 -4.86 -16.85
CA GLN A 88 -8.06 -4.99 -16.57
C GLN A 88 -7.21 -4.34 -17.67
N THR A 89 -6.19 -3.59 -17.23
CA THR A 89 -5.29 -2.83 -18.09
C THR A 89 -3.95 -3.53 -18.27
N PHE A 90 -3.11 -2.97 -19.13
CA PHE A 90 -1.83 -3.58 -19.49
C PHE A 90 -0.86 -3.70 -18.29
N LEU A 91 -0.64 -2.61 -17.56
CA LEU A 91 0.29 -2.60 -16.42
C LEU A 91 -0.21 -3.47 -15.26
N GLU A 92 -1.53 -3.45 -15.00
CA GLU A 92 -2.13 -4.33 -14.00
C GLU A 92 -1.83 -5.80 -14.29
N LYS A 93 -1.96 -6.23 -15.56
CA LYS A 93 -1.74 -7.63 -15.95
C LYS A 93 -0.28 -8.06 -15.81
N ILE A 94 0.67 -7.15 -16.10
CA ILE A 94 2.10 -7.44 -16.05
C ILE A 94 2.62 -7.47 -14.62
N GLU A 95 2.32 -6.44 -13.82
CA GLU A 95 2.83 -6.31 -12.45
C GLU A 95 1.97 -7.11 -11.43
N GLY A 96 0.75 -7.52 -11.82
CA GLY A 96 -0.20 -8.15 -10.90
C GLY A 96 -0.59 -7.22 -9.74
N VAL A 97 -0.77 -5.92 -10.05
CA VAL A 97 -1.13 -4.88 -9.08
C VAL A 97 -2.32 -4.09 -9.60
N GLU A 98 -3.49 -4.29 -9.00
CA GLU A 98 -4.78 -3.74 -9.46
C GLU A 98 -4.78 -2.20 -9.46
N LEU A 99 -4.03 -1.58 -8.56
CA LEU A 99 -3.94 -0.12 -8.46
C LEU A 99 -3.26 0.54 -9.66
N LEU A 100 -2.51 -0.22 -10.47
CA LEU A 100 -1.99 0.28 -11.75
C LEU A 100 -3.13 0.57 -12.72
N ARG A 101 -4.20 -0.24 -12.74
CA ARG A 101 -5.41 0.07 -13.50
C ARG A 101 -5.99 1.42 -13.10
N ALA A 102 -6.02 1.72 -11.80
CA ALA A 102 -6.52 3.01 -11.34
C ALA A 102 -5.72 4.19 -11.93
N LEU A 103 -4.38 4.08 -11.99
CA LEU A 103 -3.52 5.08 -12.62
C LEU A 103 -3.77 5.17 -14.14
N GLU A 104 -3.85 4.02 -14.84
CA GLU A 104 -4.04 3.98 -16.28
C GLU A 104 -5.40 4.54 -16.72
N ILE A 105 -6.45 4.44 -15.90
CA ILE A 105 -7.76 5.08 -16.17
C ILE A 105 -7.85 6.51 -15.65
N GLY A 106 -6.74 7.10 -15.20
CA GLY A 106 -6.64 8.51 -14.83
C GLY A 106 -7.18 8.85 -13.44
N LEU A 107 -7.25 7.88 -12.51
CA LEU A 107 -7.59 8.18 -11.11
C LEU A 107 -6.35 8.70 -10.37
N LYS A 108 -6.56 9.72 -9.53
CA LYS A 108 -5.51 10.34 -8.73
C LYS A 108 -5.31 9.58 -7.43
N ILE A 109 -4.13 9.03 -7.23
CA ILE A 109 -3.79 8.26 -6.04
C ILE A 109 -2.78 9.05 -5.19
N LYS A 110 -3.07 9.22 -3.89
CA LYS A 110 -2.11 9.74 -2.91
C LYS A 110 -1.64 8.64 -1.97
N SER A 111 -0.36 8.74 -1.57
CA SER A 111 0.26 7.76 -0.67
C SER A 111 0.97 8.45 0.51
N PRO A 112 0.26 8.72 1.62
CA PRO A 112 0.91 9.19 2.83
C PRO A 112 1.82 8.11 3.42
N ASN A 113 2.93 8.51 4.04
CA ASN A 113 3.71 7.62 4.90
C ASN A 113 3.01 7.50 6.25
N LEU A 114 2.70 6.27 6.65
CA LEU A 114 2.25 5.97 8.00
C LEU A 114 3.38 5.39 8.83
N LEU A 115 3.22 5.46 10.14
CA LEU A 115 4.14 4.85 11.10
C LEU A 115 3.61 3.46 11.52
N GLY A 116 4.54 2.58 11.88
CA GLY A 116 4.22 1.25 12.36
C GLY A 116 4.78 0.15 11.46
N ASP A 117 4.37 -1.07 11.74
CA ASP A 117 4.75 -2.27 10.99
C ASP A 117 3.49 -2.98 10.48
N SER A 118 3.63 -3.65 9.38
CA SER A 118 2.60 -4.50 8.80
C SER A 118 3.23 -5.52 7.86
N PHE A 119 2.74 -6.74 7.89
CA PHE A 119 3.10 -7.75 6.91
C PHE A 119 1.84 -8.50 6.43
N ALA A 120 1.88 -8.94 5.19
CA ALA A 120 0.85 -9.81 4.62
C ALA A 120 1.21 -11.28 4.90
N VAL A 121 0.22 -12.15 4.85
CA VAL A 121 0.42 -13.60 4.95
C VAL A 121 0.16 -14.19 3.56
N GLU A 122 1.21 -14.33 2.77
CA GLU A 122 1.13 -14.81 1.38
C GLU A 122 1.79 -16.17 1.20
N VAL A 123 2.80 -16.47 2.02
CA VAL A 123 3.54 -17.72 1.97
C VAL A 123 3.60 -18.38 3.34
N LYS A 124 3.93 -19.69 3.39
CA LYS A 124 4.00 -20.48 4.64
C LYS A 124 4.87 -19.85 5.72
N ARG A 125 5.97 -19.21 5.33
CA ARG A 125 6.86 -18.46 6.25
C ARG A 125 6.11 -17.35 6.97
N ASP A 126 5.28 -16.60 6.26
CA ASP A 126 4.52 -15.48 6.81
C ASP A 126 3.43 -15.97 7.76
N TYR A 127 2.80 -17.11 7.45
CA TYR A 127 1.85 -17.76 8.36
C TYR A 127 2.50 -18.13 9.70
N ILE A 128 3.69 -18.73 9.69
CA ILE A 128 4.42 -19.06 10.90
C ILE A 128 4.74 -17.80 11.72
N LYS A 129 5.18 -16.73 11.03
CA LYS A 129 5.43 -15.42 11.65
C LYS A 129 4.15 -14.84 12.25
N ALA A 130 3.04 -14.88 11.53
CA ALA A 130 1.73 -14.41 12.01
C ALA A 130 1.24 -15.17 13.24
N LYS A 131 1.36 -16.51 13.24
CA LYS A 131 1.00 -17.38 14.36
C LYS A 131 1.77 -17.03 15.65
N ASN A 132 3.03 -16.65 15.53
CA ASN A 132 3.83 -16.22 16.67
C ASN A 132 3.48 -14.78 17.10
N TYR A 133 3.26 -13.88 16.13
CA TYR A 133 2.95 -12.49 16.39
C TYR A 133 1.58 -12.30 17.09
N ILE A 134 0.57 -13.07 16.69
CA ILE A 134 -0.78 -12.96 17.25
C ILE A 134 -0.83 -13.22 18.76
N LYS A 135 0.08 -14.06 19.28
CA LYS A 135 0.17 -14.36 20.72
C LYS A 135 0.50 -13.12 21.57
N THR A 136 1.22 -12.17 20.99
CA THR A 136 1.64 -10.91 21.63
C THR A 136 0.82 -9.72 21.20
N ASP A 137 -0.11 -9.91 20.26
CA ASP A 137 -0.99 -8.84 19.78
C ASP A 137 -1.97 -8.45 20.89
N LYS A 138 -1.90 -7.18 21.29
CA LYS A 138 -2.76 -6.63 22.35
C LYS A 138 -4.25 -6.62 22.00
N PHE A 139 -4.60 -6.65 20.70
CA PHE A 139 -5.98 -6.72 20.26
C PHE A 139 -6.52 -8.15 20.24
N TYR A 140 -5.67 -9.17 20.25
CA TYR A 140 -6.07 -10.58 20.23
C TYR A 140 -6.99 -10.95 21.39
N LYS A 141 -6.79 -10.32 22.56
CA LYS A 141 -7.62 -10.54 23.76
C LYS A 141 -9.10 -10.19 23.54
N PHE A 142 -9.41 -9.26 22.65
CA PHE A 142 -10.78 -8.84 22.33
C PHE A 142 -11.51 -9.81 21.38
N TYR A 143 -10.77 -10.69 20.70
CA TYR A 143 -11.33 -11.68 19.77
C TYR A 143 -11.36 -13.10 20.32
N LYS A 144 -10.77 -13.31 21.49
CA LYS A 144 -10.79 -14.59 22.18
C LYS A 144 -12.05 -14.65 23.06
N GLN A 145 -13.17 -15.00 22.42
CA GLN A 145 -14.39 -15.46 23.09
C GLN A 145 -14.35 -16.97 23.23
#